data_f13df4d2bc1e7cebe0014b50a4d0768b
#
_entry.id   f13df4d2bc1e7cebe0014b50a4d0768b
#
_cell.length_a   1.000
_cell.length_b   1.000
_cell.length_c   1.000
_cell.angle_alpha   90.00
_cell.angle_beta   90.00
_cell.angle_gamma   90.00
#
_symmetry.space_group_name_H-M   'P 1'
#
loop_
_entity.id
_entity.type
_entity.pdbx_description
1 polymer ?
#
loop_
_entity_poly.entity_id
_entity_poly.type
_entity_poly.pdbx_seq_one_letter_code
_entity_poly.pdbx_strand_id
1 'polypeptide(L)'
;MAIKIYNTLSRKKEEFKPLKQGEVNFFVCGPTTYNYAHIGNLKTYTQFDLIVNYLRYRKFKVNYILNFTDIDDKIINQAKENKEDPLKLSSKFCKIFVEDMESLDNTAASKYIKATER
;
A
#
# COMPACT_ATOMS: atom_id res chain seq x y z
N MET A 1 4.38 -27.35 2.71
CA MET A 1 3.04 -27.02 2.18
C MET A 1 3.18 -25.84 1.21
N ALA A 2 2.65 -25.98 -0.03
CA ALA A 2 2.72 -24.91 -1.05
C ALA A 2 1.77 -23.76 -0.71
N ILE A 3 2.20 -22.52 -0.95
CA ILE A 3 1.35 -21.35 -0.82
C ILE A 3 0.47 -21.27 -2.07
N LYS A 4 -0.85 -21.09 -1.89
CA LYS A 4 -1.79 -20.93 -2.99
C LYS A 4 -2.43 -19.53 -2.92
N ILE A 5 -2.43 -18.82 -4.02
CA ILE A 5 -2.99 -17.47 -4.15
C ILE A 5 -4.02 -17.47 -5.27
N TYR A 6 -5.12 -16.75 -5.07
CA TYR A 6 -6.10 -16.55 -6.13
C TYR A 6 -5.54 -15.58 -7.17
N ASN A 7 -5.51 -16.03 -8.41
CA ASN A 7 -5.07 -15.24 -9.55
C ASN A 7 -6.29 -14.75 -10.33
N THR A 8 -6.49 -13.45 -10.37
CA THR A 8 -7.64 -12.82 -11.05
C THR A 8 -7.60 -13.06 -12.57
N LEU A 9 -6.41 -13.15 -13.16
CA LEU A 9 -6.25 -13.39 -14.60
C LEU A 9 -6.76 -14.77 -15.00
N SER A 10 -6.35 -15.82 -14.27
CA SER A 10 -6.78 -17.20 -14.52
C SER A 10 -8.09 -17.57 -13.82
N ARG A 11 -8.57 -16.71 -12.87
CA ARG A 11 -9.74 -16.94 -12.02
C ARG A 11 -9.68 -18.23 -11.19
N LYS A 12 -8.47 -18.63 -10.78
CA LYS A 12 -8.23 -19.86 -10.01
C LYS A 12 -7.27 -19.61 -8.86
N LYS A 13 -7.33 -20.47 -7.84
CA LYS A 13 -6.26 -20.56 -6.84
C LYS A 13 -5.11 -21.37 -7.43
N GLU A 14 -3.98 -20.76 -7.56
CA GLU A 14 -2.76 -21.33 -8.12
C GLU A 14 -1.65 -21.39 -7.10
N GLU A 15 -0.70 -22.31 -7.29
CA GLU A 15 0.50 -22.34 -6.49
C GLU A 15 1.33 -21.09 -6.76
N PHE A 16 1.69 -20.39 -5.69
CA PHE A 16 2.53 -19.21 -5.79
C PHE A 16 3.96 -19.59 -6.14
N LYS A 17 4.42 -19.10 -7.27
CA LYS A 17 5.80 -19.27 -7.75
C LYS A 17 6.43 -17.89 -7.94
N PRO A 18 7.43 -17.52 -7.11
CA PRO A 18 8.10 -16.24 -7.28
C PRO A 18 8.90 -16.21 -8.59
N LEU A 19 9.00 -15.04 -9.22
CA LEU A 19 9.81 -14.86 -10.44
C LEU A 19 11.29 -15.13 -10.20
N LYS A 20 11.77 -14.83 -9.01
CA LYS A 20 13.12 -15.11 -8.55
C LYS A 20 13.05 -15.98 -7.31
N GLN A 21 13.79 -17.07 -7.29
CA GLN A 21 13.78 -18.01 -6.18
C GLN A 21 14.11 -17.31 -4.85
N GLY A 22 13.22 -17.47 -3.87
CA GLY A 22 13.38 -16.91 -2.54
C GLY A 22 13.10 -15.40 -2.41
N GLU A 23 12.83 -14.68 -3.52
CA GLU A 23 12.54 -13.23 -3.49
C GLU A 23 11.15 -12.94 -4.04
N VAL A 24 10.45 -12.01 -3.40
CA VAL A 24 9.12 -11.54 -3.80
C VAL A 24 9.10 -10.03 -3.86
N ASN A 25 8.74 -9.47 -5.02
CA ASN A 25 8.37 -8.07 -5.15
C ASN A 25 6.85 -7.98 -5.00
N PHE A 26 6.40 -7.25 -3.99
CA PHE A 26 5.01 -7.11 -3.63
C PHE A 26 4.61 -5.64 -3.74
N PHE A 27 3.66 -5.35 -4.60
CA PHE A 27 3.17 -3.99 -4.83
C PHE A 27 1.69 -3.91 -4.47
N VAL A 28 1.33 -2.88 -3.72
CA VAL A 28 -0.05 -2.55 -3.40
C VAL A 28 -0.33 -1.11 -3.77
N CYS A 29 -1.43 -0.89 -4.48
CA CYS A 29 -1.93 0.45 -4.75
C CYS A 29 -2.40 1.08 -3.43
N GLY A 30 -1.76 2.18 -3.06
CA GLY A 30 -2.06 2.90 -1.84
C GLY A 30 -3.19 3.91 -1.99
N PRO A 31 -3.45 4.73 -0.98
CA PRO A 31 -4.56 5.67 -0.97
C PRO A 31 -4.29 6.90 -1.82
N THR A 32 -5.37 7.57 -2.26
CA THR A 32 -5.34 8.96 -2.69
C THR A 32 -5.34 9.86 -1.46
N THR A 33 -4.33 10.72 -1.34
CA THR A 33 -3.99 11.45 -0.12
C THR A 33 -4.66 12.82 -0.04
N TYR A 34 -6.00 12.84 -0.05
CA TYR A 34 -6.79 14.07 0.06
C TYR A 34 -7.50 14.23 1.42
N ASN A 35 -7.59 13.17 2.20
CA ASN A 35 -8.28 13.14 3.50
C ASN A 35 -7.75 11.99 4.35
N TYR A 36 -8.22 11.87 5.59
CA TYR A 36 -7.95 10.74 6.48
C TYR A 36 -8.35 9.41 5.85
N ALA A 37 -7.57 8.37 6.13
CA ALA A 37 -7.90 7.04 5.67
C ALA A 37 -9.16 6.53 6.39
N HIS A 38 -10.11 6.00 5.63
CA HIS A 38 -11.27 5.34 6.22
C HIS A 38 -10.87 3.97 6.76
N ILE A 39 -11.53 3.52 7.82
CA ILE A 39 -11.24 2.21 8.45
C ILE A 39 -11.29 1.04 7.45
N GLY A 40 -12.13 1.12 6.43
CA GLY A 40 -12.18 0.13 5.35
C GLY A 40 -10.89 0.09 4.51
N ASN A 41 -10.23 1.24 4.29
CA ASN A 41 -8.93 1.29 3.63
C ASN A 41 -7.86 0.66 4.52
N LEU A 42 -7.80 1.06 5.79
CA LEU A 42 -6.83 0.54 6.75
C LEU A 42 -6.96 -0.98 6.92
N LYS A 43 -8.19 -1.52 6.97
CA LYS A 43 -8.44 -2.96 6.96
C LYS A 43 -7.79 -3.64 5.74
N THR A 44 -7.92 -3.05 4.55
CA THR A 44 -7.32 -3.61 3.34
C THR A 44 -5.80 -3.69 3.46
N TYR A 45 -5.15 -2.63 3.95
CA TYR A 45 -3.70 -2.61 4.13
C TYR A 45 -3.24 -3.56 5.23
N THR A 46 -4.00 -3.74 6.30
CA THR A 46 -3.74 -4.76 7.33
C THR A 46 -3.74 -6.17 6.75
N GLN A 47 -4.63 -6.47 5.80
CA GLN A 47 -4.64 -7.76 5.12
C GLN A 47 -3.37 -7.97 4.27
N PHE A 48 -2.89 -6.94 3.58
CA PHE A 48 -1.64 -7.03 2.82
C PHE A 48 -0.41 -7.13 3.72
N ASP A 49 -0.41 -6.41 4.84
CA ASP A 49 0.64 -6.51 5.86
C ASP A 49 0.76 -7.96 6.39
N LEU A 50 -0.37 -8.58 6.71
CA LEU A 50 -0.43 -9.99 7.13
C LEU A 50 0.13 -10.93 6.05
N ILE A 51 -0.23 -10.73 4.78
CA ILE A 51 0.28 -11.55 3.67
C ILE A 51 1.80 -11.42 3.55
N VAL A 52 2.32 -10.21 3.61
CA VAL A 52 3.77 -9.95 3.53
C VAL A 52 4.51 -10.58 4.70
N ASN A 53 4.00 -10.41 5.92
CA ASN A 53 4.59 -11.03 7.11
C ASN A 53 4.54 -12.56 7.04
N TYR A 54 3.47 -13.15 6.52
CA TYR A 54 3.40 -14.58 6.27
C TYR A 54 4.44 -15.04 5.25
N LEU A 55 4.64 -14.32 4.14
CA LEU A 55 5.67 -14.64 3.15
C LEU A 55 7.07 -14.57 3.77
N ARG A 56 7.34 -13.56 4.61
CA ARG A 56 8.61 -13.45 5.37
C ARG A 56 8.80 -14.60 6.36
N TYR A 57 7.74 -14.98 7.07
CA TYR A 57 7.73 -16.17 7.92
C TYR A 57 8.10 -17.44 7.14
N ARG A 58 7.61 -17.56 5.90
CA ARG A 58 7.93 -18.64 4.96
C ARG A 58 9.33 -18.49 4.33
N LYS A 59 10.18 -17.58 4.85
CA LYS A 59 11.57 -17.34 4.45
C LYS A 59 11.77 -16.73 3.06
N PHE A 60 10.73 -16.09 2.51
CA PHE A 60 10.93 -15.25 1.36
C PHE A 60 11.50 -13.88 1.77
N LYS A 61 12.44 -13.36 0.97
CA LYS A 61 12.84 -11.96 1.02
C LYS A 61 11.79 -11.14 0.28
N VAL A 62 10.97 -10.38 1.02
CA VAL A 62 9.87 -9.61 0.44
C VAL A 62 10.23 -8.14 0.39
N ASN A 63 10.23 -7.58 -0.82
CA ASN A 63 10.29 -6.15 -1.08
C ASN A 63 8.86 -5.65 -1.28
N TYR A 64 8.27 -5.06 -0.24
CA TYR A 64 6.90 -4.56 -0.27
C TYR A 64 6.89 -3.05 -0.50
N ILE A 65 6.31 -2.64 -1.62
CA ILE A 65 6.14 -1.24 -2.01
C ILE A 65 4.66 -0.89 -1.99
N LEU A 66 4.34 0.22 -1.33
CA LEU A 66 3.03 0.82 -1.31
C LEU A 66 3.15 2.26 -1.86
N ASN A 67 2.36 2.60 -2.87
CA ASN A 67 2.41 3.95 -3.42
C ASN A 67 1.35 4.85 -2.79
N PHE A 68 1.58 6.15 -2.88
CA PHE A 68 0.56 7.18 -2.67
C PHE A 68 0.16 7.78 -4.02
N THR A 69 -1.13 7.96 -4.25
CA THR A 69 -1.63 8.82 -5.31
C THR A 69 -1.70 10.24 -4.74
N ASP A 70 -0.62 10.98 -4.92
CA ASP A 70 -0.40 12.31 -4.35
C ASP A 70 -0.74 13.45 -5.32
N ILE A 71 -1.27 13.10 -6.50
CA ILE A 71 -1.87 14.01 -7.47
C ILE A 71 -3.13 13.38 -8.04
N ASP A 72 -4.27 14.05 -7.87
CA ASP A 72 -5.60 13.57 -8.31
C ASP A 72 -6.59 14.75 -8.23
N ASP A 73 -7.66 14.70 -9.01
CA ASP A 73 -8.71 15.74 -8.98
C ASP A 73 -9.31 15.92 -7.58
N LYS A 74 -9.42 14.85 -6.80
CA LYS A 74 -9.91 14.92 -5.41
C LYS A 74 -9.00 15.77 -4.53
N ILE A 75 -7.69 15.64 -4.69
CA ILE A 75 -6.70 16.45 -3.95
C ILE A 75 -6.83 17.91 -4.35
N ILE A 76 -6.92 18.19 -5.66
CA ILE A 76 -7.05 19.54 -6.18
C ILE A 76 -8.33 20.21 -5.68
N ASN A 77 -9.44 19.50 -5.71
CA ASN A 77 -10.74 20.02 -5.26
C ASN A 77 -10.75 20.28 -3.75
N GLN A 78 -10.25 19.33 -2.95
CA GLN A 78 -10.15 19.50 -1.50
C GLN A 78 -9.22 20.64 -1.10
N ALA A 79 -8.11 20.80 -1.81
CA ALA A 79 -7.17 21.90 -1.59
C ALA A 79 -7.79 23.27 -1.92
N LYS A 80 -8.60 23.36 -2.98
CA LYS A 80 -9.37 24.59 -3.30
C LYS A 80 -10.37 24.94 -2.19
N GLU A 81 -11.10 23.96 -1.68
CA GLU A 81 -12.05 24.16 -0.58
C GLU A 81 -11.35 24.67 0.68
N ASN A 82 -10.20 24.07 1.00
CA ASN A 82 -9.38 24.42 2.16
C ASN A 82 -8.53 25.70 1.96
N LYS A 83 -8.46 26.23 0.73
CA LYS A 83 -7.59 27.37 0.34
C LYS A 83 -6.11 27.10 0.64
N GLU A 84 -5.64 25.89 0.35
CA GLU A 84 -4.26 25.46 0.56
C GLU A 84 -3.65 24.87 -0.72
N ASP A 85 -2.34 24.69 -0.70
CA ASP A 85 -1.60 24.08 -1.82
C ASP A 85 -1.86 22.56 -1.89
N PRO A 86 -2.21 22.02 -3.08
CA PRO A 86 -2.51 20.57 -3.23
C PRO A 86 -1.38 19.64 -2.81
N LEU A 87 -0.12 20.01 -3.06
CA LEU A 87 1.02 19.18 -2.69
C LEU A 87 1.26 19.17 -1.18
N LYS A 88 1.01 20.33 -0.52
CA LYS A 88 1.07 20.42 0.95
C LYS A 88 -0.03 19.60 1.59
N LEU A 89 -1.27 19.68 1.07
CA LEU A 89 -2.40 18.87 1.52
C LEU A 89 -2.06 17.39 1.43
N SER A 90 -1.64 16.95 0.24
CA SER A 90 -1.29 15.55 0.00
C SER A 90 -0.15 15.08 0.92
N SER A 91 0.92 15.86 1.05
CA SER A 91 2.06 15.51 1.92
C SER A 91 1.65 15.37 3.39
N LYS A 92 0.72 16.19 3.87
CA LYS A 92 0.14 16.09 5.20
C LYS A 92 -0.57 14.74 5.39
N PHE A 93 -1.45 14.36 4.46
CA PHE A 93 -2.20 13.11 4.57
C PHE A 93 -1.36 11.86 4.31
N CYS A 94 -0.28 11.96 3.52
CA CYS A 94 0.71 10.88 3.45
C CYS A 94 1.32 10.56 4.83
N LYS A 95 1.72 11.60 5.58
CA LYS A 95 2.30 11.41 6.92
C LYS A 95 1.28 10.80 7.88
N ILE A 96 0.08 11.37 7.94
CA ILE A 96 -1.01 10.85 8.79
C ILE A 96 -1.30 9.39 8.48
N PHE A 97 -1.35 9.02 7.20
CA PHE A 97 -1.56 7.63 6.80
C PHE A 97 -0.48 6.69 7.33
N VAL A 98 0.79 7.09 7.26
CA VAL A 98 1.90 6.28 7.81
C VAL A 98 1.76 6.13 9.32
N GLU A 99 1.44 7.22 10.04
CA GLU A 99 1.19 7.19 11.49
C GLU A 99 0.02 6.27 11.85
N ASP A 100 -1.08 6.31 11.08
CA ASP A 100 -2.21 5.40 11.24
C ASP A 100 -1.81 3.93 11.03
N MET A 101 -1.00 3.65 10.00
CA MET A 101 -0.49 2.31 9.71
C MET A 101 0.40 1.80 10.85
N GLU A 102 1.31 2.64 11.37
CA GLU A 102 2.18 2.31 12.50
C GLU A 102 1.38 2.06 13.78
N SER A 103 0.33 2.85 14.03
CA SER A 103 -0.54 2.67 15.20
C SER A 103 -1.32 1.35 15.19
N LEU A 104 -1.48 0.74 14.02
CA LEU A 104 -2.08 -0.58 13.80
C LEU A 104 -1.05 -1.72 13.70
N ASP A 105 0.23 -1.45 14.00
CA ASP A 105 1.34 -2.39 13.81
C ASP A 105 1.51 -2.87 12.35
N ASN A 106 0.97 -2.15 11.38
CA ASN A 106 1.11 -2.44 9.95
C ASN A 106 2.44 -1.89 9.42
N THR A 107 3.53 -2.53 9.75
CA THR A 107 4.90 -2.05 9.47
C THR A 107 5.64 -2.87 8.42
N ALA A 108 4.94 -3.75 7.69
CA ALA A 108 5.56 -4.64 6.71
C ALA A 108 6.04 -3.92 5.43
N ALA A 109 5.54 -2.72 5.12
CA ALA A 109 5.97 -1.97 3.93
C ALA A 109 7.47 -1.64 3.98
N SER A 110 8.19 -2.04 2.92
CA SER A 110 9.63 -1.75 2.78
C SER A 110 9.84 -0.29 2.35
N LYS A 111 8.90 0.26 1.60
CA LYS A 111 8.97 1.62 1.09
C LYS A 111 7.59 2.16 0.73
N TYR A 112 7.35 3.42 1.08
CA TYR A 112 6.26 4.23 0.53
C TYR A 112 6.82 5.11 -0.58
N ILE A 113 6.15 5.18 -1.72
CA ILE A 113 6.54 6.01 -2.86
C ILE A 113 5.39 6.90 -3.30
N LYS A 114 5.66 8.13 -3.67
CA LYS A 114 4.66 9.03 -4.25
C LYS A 114 4.60 8.86 -5.77
N ALA A 115 3.42 9.00 -6.37
CA ALA A 115 3.27 8.94 -7.81
C ALA A 115 4.07 10.04 -8.54
N THR A 116 4.27 11.19 -7.89
CA THR A 116 5.07 12.31 -8.43
C THR A 116 6.58 12.14 -8.29
N GLU A 117 7.06 11.18 -7.48
CA GLU A 117 8.49 10.90 -7.26
C GLU A 117 9.00 9.82 -8.24
N ARG A 118 8.93 10.08 -9.55
CA ARG A 118 9.43 9.17 -10.59
C ARG A 118 10.76 9.64 -11.16
#